data_6f0e91164960b40ff4d39604a433b104
#
_entry.id   6f0e91164960b40ff4d39604a433b104
#
_cell.length_a   1.000
_cell.length_b   1.000
_cell.length_c   1.000
_cell.angle_alpha   90.00
_cell.angle_beta   90.00
_cell.angle_gamma   90.00
#
_symmetry.space_group_name_H-M   'P 1'
#
loop_
_entity.id
_entity.type
_entity.pdbx_description
1 polymer ?
#
loop_
_entity_poly.entity_id
_entity_poly.type
_entity_poly.pdbx_seq_one_letter_code
_entity_poly.pdbx_strand_id
1 'polypeptide(L)'
;AFVTITVVPIVLIFVAAFGLVNYQEHLFQKTYGLSEQIDLLSGNQTQVFNRLTQGIQEEIREAVGENTDLFEEPAYLSKVNEELRDKYSYLVIRKGKDITFCGSEDGRELCERLAPYGDQGSMAGSIYMDGEEQHLVKQIDFRFSDDSQGSVFIVTNVGDYVPEIKALLGEMLLLGVLIISFMGGLLIMWIYRSLLRPLHKLQEATKQIR
;
A
#
# COMPACT_ATOMS: atom_id res chain seq x y z
N ALA A 1 -2.27 1.93 42.29
CA ALA A 1 -3.01 3.04 41.67
C ALA A 1 -2.22 3.69 40.54
N PHE A 2 -0.96 4.14 40.73
CA PHE A 2 -0.15 4.78 39.68
C PHE A 2 0.09 3.87 38.47
N VAL A 3 0.50 2.64 38.69
CA VAL A 3 0.74 1.64 37.65
C VAL A 3 -0.55 1.38 36.83
N THR A 4 -1.69 1.30 37.48
CA THR A 4 -2.98 1.06 36.79
C THR A 4 -3.38 2.24 35.89
N ILE A 5 -3.16 3.49 36.37
CA ILE A 5 -3.51 4.71 35.62
C ILE A 5 -2.60 4.88 34.39
N THR A 6 -1.36 4.40 34.42
CA THR A 6 -0.44 4.49 33.27
C THR A 6 -0.51 3.28 32.34
N VAL A 7 -0.59 2.08 32.87
CA VAL A 7 -0.54 0.85 32.08
C VAL A 7 -1.84 0.60 31.32
N VAL A 8 -2.99 0.78 31.94
CA VAL A 8 -4.29 0.51 31.30
C VAL A 8 -4.52 1.36 30.02
N PRO A 9 -4.29 2.68 30.03
CA PRO A 9 -4.40 3.46 28.80
C PRO A 9 -3.40 3.02 27.71
N ILE A 10 -2.16 2.72 28.07
CA ILE A 10 -1.16 2.24 27.11
C ILE A 10 -1.63 0.96 26.43
N VAL A 11 -2.13 -0.01 27.20
CA VAL A 11 -2.68 -1.26 26.65
C VAL A 11 -3.88 -0.99 25.76
N LEU A 12 -4.79 -0.10 26.14
CA LEU A 12 -5.95 0.27 25.33
C LEU A 12 -5.53 0.92 23.99
N ILE A 13 -4.47 1.71 24.00
CA ILE A 13 -3.86 2.30 22.79
C ILE A 13 -3.39 1.21 21.85
N PHE A 14 -2.58 0.28 22.36
CA PHE A 14 -2.07 -0.82 21.52
C PHE A 14 -3.21 -1.66 20.95
N VAL A 15 -4.23 -1.97 21.74
CA VAL A 15 -5.42 -2.71 21.28
C VAL A 15 -6.19 -1.93 20.20
N ALA A 16 -6.38 -0.63 20.39
CA ALA A 16 -7.07 0.22 19.41
C ALA A 16 -6.27 0.37 18.11
N ALA A 17 -4.95 0.62 18.20
CA ALA A 17 -4.07 0.71 17.04
C ALA A 17 -4.01 -0.61 16.26
N PHE A 18 -3.85 -1.73 16.96
CA PHE A 18 -3.86 -3.05 16.35
C PHE A 18 -5.20 -3.37 15.68
N GLY A 19 -6.32 -3.04 16.33
CA GLY A 19 -7.66 -3.20 15.76
C GLY A 19 -7.86 -2.35 14.49
N LEU A 20 -7.37 -1.10 14.48
CA LEU A 20 -7.45 -0.21 13.31
C LEU A 20 -6.64 -0.77 12.14
N VAL A 21 -5.40 -1.20 12.39
CA VAL A 21 -4.54 -1.78 11.35
C VAL A 21 -5.19 -3.01 10.73
N ASN A 22 -5.62 -3.98 11.54
CA ASN A 22 -6.29 -5.18 11.04
C ASN A 22 -7.57 -4.86 10.26
N TYR A 23 -8.35 -3.86 10.70
CA TYR A 23 -9.53 -3.42 9.99
C TYR A 23 -9.20 -2.85 8.61
N GLN A 24 -8.19 -1.99 8.53
CA GLN A 24 -7.73 -1.37 7.28
C GLN A 24 -7.12 -2.42 6.31
N GLU A 25 -6.33 -3.35 6.83
CA GLU A 25 -5.82 -4.48 6.03
C GLU A 25 -6.95 -5.33 5.46
N HIS A 26 -7.97 -5.62 6.26
CA HIS A 26 -9.14 -6.36 5.79
C HIS A 26 -9.93 -5.61 4.72
N LEU A 27 -10.14 -4.29 4.89
CA LEU A 27 -10.77 -3.45 3.87
C LEU A 27 -9.97 -3.44 2.58
N PHE A 28 -8.65 -3.28 2.68
CA PHE A 28 -7.75 -3.27 1.54
C PHE A 28 -7.80 -4.59 0.78
N GLN A 29 -7.70 -5.71 1.47
CA GLN A 29 -7.84 -7.05 0.88
C GLN A 29 -9.17 -7.21 0.14
N LYS A 30 -10.27 -6.79 0.77
CA LYS A 30 -11.61 -6.87 0.17
C LYS A 30 -11.74 -5.98 -1.06
N THR A 31 -11.21 -4.76 -1.01
CA THR A 31 -11.31 -3.79 -2.11
C THR A 31 -10.54 -4.26 -3.34
N TYR A 32 -9.36 -4.83 -3.15
CA TYR A 32 -8.48 -5.25 -4.25
C TYR A 32 -8.53 -6.76 -4.55
N GLY A 33 -9.39 -7.52 -3.86
CA GLY A 33 -9.57 -8.96 -4.10
C GLY A 33 -8.34 -9.81 -3.79
N LEU A 34 -7.55 -9.44 -2.77
CA LEU A 34 -6.28 -10.10 -2.46
C LEU A 34 -6.49 -11.36 -1.62
N SER A 35 -5.81 -12.43 -1.98
CA SER A 35 -5.89 -13.71 -1.28
C SER A 35 -5.00 -13.80 -0.04
N GLU A 36 -3.96 -12.97 0.05
CA GLU A 36 -2.98 -12.98 1.14
C GLU A 36 -2.99 -11.68 1.93
N GLN A 37 -2.59 -11.77 3.21
CA GLN A 37 -2.44 -10.59 4.07
C GLN A 37 -1.30 -9.70 3.56
N ILE A 38 -1.56 -8.40 3.54
CA ILE A 38 -0.57 -7.37 3.25
C ILE A 38 -0.28 -6.62 4.53
N ASP A 39 0.99 -6.50 4.88
CA ASP A 39 1.45 -5.64 5.95
C ASP A 39 1.56 -4.19 5.42
N LEU A 40 0.49 -3.42 5.61
CA LEU A 40 0.45 -2.01 5.21
C LEU A 40 1.42 -1.14 6.01
N LEU A 41 1.86 -1.60 7.18
CA LEU A 41 2.78 -0.88 8.05
C LEU A 41 4.26 -1.14 7.73
N SER A 42 4.56 -2.16 6.92
CA SER A 42 5.95 -2.50 6.58
C SER A 42 6.70 -1.38 5.87
N GLY A 43 5.98 -0.38 5.36
CA GLY A 43 6.54 0.75 4.60
C GLY A 43 7.12 0.34 3.24
N ASN A 44 7.05 -0.94 2.88
CA ASN A 44 7.52 -1.43 1.59
C ASN A 44 6.42 -1.32 0.52
N GLN A 45 6.29 -0.13 -0.04
CA GLN A 45 5.31 0.16 -1.09
C GLN A 45 5.44 -0.77 -2.29
N THR A 46 6.67 -1.09 -2.71
CA THR A 46 6.92 -2.01 -3.83
C THR A 46 6.27 -3.38 -3.58
N GLN A 47 6.28 -3.85 -2.35
CA GLN A 47 5.62 -5.11 -1.99
C GLN A 47 4.10 -5.01 -2.09
N VAL A 48 3.51 -3.90 -1.66
CA VAL A 48 2.07 -3.64 -1.78
C VAL A 48 1.66 -3.64 -3.26
N PHE A 49 2.32 -2.85 -4.09
CA PHE A 49 2.04 -2.80 -5.53
C PHE A 49 2.27 -4.13 -6.23
N ASN A 50 3.30 -4.88 -5.82
CA ASN A 50 3.53 -6.22 -6.34
C ASN A 50 2.34 -7.15 -6.04
N ARG A 51 1.81 -7.11 -4.84
CA ARG A 51 0.63 -7.91 -4.44
C ARG A 51 -0.64 -7.48 -5.16
N LEU A 52 -0.86 -6.16 -5.36
CA LEU A 52 -2.04 -5.63 -6.07
C LEU A 52 -2.19 -6.21 -7.47
N THR A 53 -1.08 -6.40 -8.18
CA THR A 53 -1.07 -6.86 -9.56
C THR A 53 -0.81 -8.36 -9.72
N GLN A 54 -0.59 -9.09 -8.62
CA GLN A 54 -0.24 -10.51 -8.66
C GLN A 54 -1.32 -11.37 -9.31
N GLY A 55 -2.59 -11.19 -8.96
CA GLY A 55 -3.69 -11.96 -9.53
C GLY A 55 -3.78 -11.78 -11.05
N ILE A 56 -3.70 -10.54 -11.54
CA ILE A 56 -3.72 -10.26 -12.99
C ILE A 56 -2.46 -10.83 -13.68
N GLN A 57 -1.32 -10.79 -13.00
CA GLN A 57 -0.10 -11.41 -13.52
C GLN A 57 -0.25 -12.93 -13.71
N GLU A 58 -0.92 -13.60 -12.78
CA GLU A 58 -1.21 -15.04 -12.87
C GLU A 58 -2.19 -15.34 -14.00
N GLU A 59 -3.28 -14.54 -14.14
CA GLU A 59 -4.22 -14.65 -15.26
C GLU A 59 -3.54 -14.47 -16.62
N ILE A 60 -2.67 -13.46 -16.75
CA ILE A 60 -1.89 -13.25 -17.98
C ILE A 60 -0.97 -14.44 -18.26
N ARG A 61 -0.36 -15.02 -17.23
CA ARG A 61 0.50 -16.19 -17.40
C ARG A 61 -0.26 -17.44 -17.84
N GLU A 62 -1.46 -17.63 -17.30
CA GLU A 62 -2.36 -18.71 -17.73
C GLU A 62 -2.81 -18.48 -19.18
N ALA A 63 -3.23 -17.26 -19.52
CA ALA A 63 -3.60 -16.90 -20.89
C ALA A 63 -2.47 -17.09 -21.91
N VAL A 64 -1.23 -16.76 -21.53
CA VAL A 64 -0.03 -17.05 -22.34
C VAL A 64 0.15 -18.55 -22.57
N GLY A 65 -0.16 -19.37 -21.58
CA GLY A 65 -0.08 -20.84 -21.70
C GLY A 65 -1.19 -21.47 -22.52
N GLU A 66 -2.36 -20.83 -22.60
CA GLU A 66 -3.54 -21.37 -23.27
C GLU A 66 -3.72 -20.84 -24.69
N ASN A 67 -3.67 -19.52 -24.87
CA ASN A 67 -3.94 -18.88 -26.17
C ASN A 67 -3.22 -17.52 -26.28
N THR A 68 -2.12 -17.49 -27.02
CA THR A 68 -1.34 -16.27 -27.22
C THR A 68 -1.97 -15.28 -28.20
N ASP A 69 -2.96 -15.69 -29.01
CA ASP A 69 -3.65 -14.78 -29.94
C ASP A 69 -4.49 -13.72 -29.21
N LEU A 70 -4.86 -13.98 -27.95
CA LEU A 70 -5.54 -12.99 -27.09
C LEU A 70 -4.75 -11.68 -26.97
N PHE A 71 -3.42 -11.76 -27.03
CA PHE A 71 -2.55 -10.59 -26.92
C PHE A 71 -2.45 -9.75 -28.21
N GLU A 72 -3.18 -10.14 -29.25
CA GLU A 72 -3.45 -9.33 -30.46
C GLU A 72 -4.89 -8.80 -30.52
N GLU A 73 -5.77 -9.22 -29.59
CA GLU A 73 -7.16 -8.79 -29.53
C GLU A 73 -7.34 -7.48 -28.75
N PRO A 74 -7.74 -6.36 -29.38
CA PRO A 74 -7.90 -5.08 -28.69
C PRO A 74 -8.92 -5.11 -27.55
N ALA A 75 -9.97 -5.94 -27.65
CA ALA A 75 -10.98 -6.07 -26.63
C ALA A 75 -10.43 -6.71 -25.35
N TYR A 76 -9.63 -7.77 -25.49
CA TYR A 76 -8.95 -8.42 -24.37
C TYR A 76 -7.95 -7.49 -23.69
N LEU A 77 -7.09 -6.83 -24.48
CA LEU A 77 -6.07 -5.92 -23.99
C LEU A 77 -6.68 -4.73 -23.24
N SER A 78 -7.78 -4.17 -23.78
CA SER A 78 -8.47 -3.06 -23.11
C SER A 78 -9.08 -3.49 -21.78
N LYS A 79 -9.69 -4.69 -21.71
CA LYS A 79 -10.26 -5.23 -20.48
C LYS A 79 -9.18 -5.42 -19.40
N VAL A 80 -8.08 -6.10 -19.74
CA VAL A 80 -6.96 -6.31 -18.80
C VAL A 80 -6.34 -4.97 -18.36
N ASN A 81 -6.22 -4.03 -19.28
CA ASN A 81 -5.69 -2.70 -18.95
C ASN A 81 -6.62 -1.91 -18.01
N GLU A 82 -7.94 -2.03 -18.16
CA GLU A 82 -8.91 -1.40 -17.26
C GLU A 82 -8.79 -1.98 -15.83
N GLU A 83 -8.69 -3.30 -15.70
CA GLU A 83 -8.46 -3.96 -14.41
C GLU A 83 -7.12 -3.57 -13.77
N LEU A 84 -6.07 -3.33 -14.56
CA LEU A 84 -4.78 -2.83 -14.10
C LEU A 84 -4.84 -1.37 -13.68
N ARG A 85 -5.62 -0.53 -14.36
CA ARG A 85 -5.78 0.89 -14.00
C ARG A 85 -6.38 1.06 -12.61
N ASP A 86 -7.32 0.22 -12.21
CA ASP A 86 -7.87 0.18 -10.87
C ASP A 86 -6.82 -0.16 -9.80
N LYS A 87 -5.67 -0.67 -10.24
CA LYS A 87 -4.51 -1.06 -9.39
C LYS A 87 -3.27 -0.20 -9.65
N TYR A 88 -3.47 1.03 -10.14
CA TYR A 88 -2.39 2.01 -10.41
C TYR A 88 -1.36 1.51 -11.43
N SER A 89 -1.79 0.65 -12.34
CA SER A 89 -0.92 -0.05 -13.29
C SER A 89 -1.49 0.03 -14.71
N TYR A 90 -0.67 -0.26 -15.69
CA TYR A 90 -1.09 -0.38 -17.07
C TYR A 90 -0.35 -1.51 -17.80
N LEU A 91 -0.96 -1.94 -18.89
CA LEU A 91 -0.48 -3.03 -19.74
C LEU A 91 0.35 -2.48 -20.90
N VAL A 92 1.45 -3.15 -21.21
CA VAL A 92 2.23 -2.91 -22.43
C VAL A 92 2.47 -4.26 -23.12
N ILE A 93 2.22 -4.31 -24.43
CA ILE A 93 2.50 -5.48 -25.26
C ILE A 93 3.54 -5.11 -26.29
N ARG A 94 4.56 -5.95 -26.40
CA ARG A 94 5.59 -5.84 -27.44
C ARG A 94 5.61 -7.09 -28.28
N LYS A 95 5.64 -6.91 -29.62
CA LYS A 95 5.83 -7.97 -30.61
C LYS A 95 7.13 -7.72 -31.36
N GLY A 96 8.12 -8.59 -31.18
CA GLY A 96 9.46 -8.36 -31.68
C GLY A 96 10.10 -7.10 -31.08
N LYS A 97 10.26 -6.06 -31.89
CA LYS A 97 10.81 -4.76 -31.47
C LYS A 97 9.74 -3.68 -31.30
N ASP A 98 8.52 -3.94 -31.77
CA ASP A 98 7.47 -2.93 -31.86
C ASP A 98 6.51 -3.03 -30.66
N ILE A 99 6.17 -1.88 -30.09
CA ILE A 99 5.10 -1.79 -29.09
C ILE A 99 3.77 -1.81 -29.81
N THR A 100 3.01 -2.90 -29.65
CA THR A 100 1.70 -3.09 -30.28
C THR A 100 0.56 -2.54 -29.44
N PHE A 101 0.75 -2.48 -28.12
CA PHE A 101 -0.22 -1.90 -27.20
C PHE A 101 0.50 -1.20 -26.05
N CYS A 102 0.05 -0.01 -25.69
CA CYS A 102 0.47 0.73 -24.50
C CYS A 102 -0.78 1.33 -23.83
N GLY A 103 -1.08 0.87 -22.62
CA GLY A 103 -2.28 1.23 -21.87
C GLY A 103 -2.24 2.60 -21.20
N SER A 104 -1.11 3.33 -21.31
CA SER A 104 -0.93 4.69 -20.82
C SER A 104 -0.37 5.59 -21.92
N GLU A 105 -0.94 6.79 -22.05
CA GLU A 105 -0.41 7.80 -22.98
C GLU A 105 0.89 8.41 -22.46
N ASP A 106 0.97 8.63 -21.16
CA ASP A 106 2.15 9.23 -20.49
C ASP A 106 3.30 8.24 -20.38
N GLY A 107 3.01 6.93 -20.37
CA GLY A 107 4.02 5.87 -20.24
C GLY A 107 4.76 5.51 -21.53
N ARG A 108 4.51 6.18 -22.64
CA ARG A 108 5.07 5.76 -23.95
C ARG A 108 6.58 5.83 -24.01
N GLU A 109 7.22 6.80 -23.38
CA GLU A 109 8.68 6.92 -23.33
C GLU A 109 9.33 5.78 -22.51
N LEU A 110 8.70 5.39 -21.40
CA LEU A 110 9.13 4.25 -20.61
C LEU A 110 8.99 2.94 -21.40
N CYS A 111 7.92 2.78 -22.21
CA CYS A 111 7.69 1.58 -23.01
C CYS A 111 8.85 1.26 -23.96
N GLU A 112 9.54 2.28 -24.50
CA GLU A 112 10.71 2.10 -25.40
C GLU A 112 11.97 1.62 -24.66
N ARG A 113 12.04 1.85 -23.34
CA ARG A 113 13.19 1.50 -22.49
C ARG A 113 13.02 0.20 -21.74
N LEU A 114 11.90 -0.51 -21.91
CA LEU A 114 11.65 -1.79 -21.26
C LEU A 114 12.63 -2.86 -21.71
N ALA A 115 12.95 -3.78 -20.81
CA ALA A 115 13.93 -4.85 -21.04
C ALA A 115 13.61 -5.68 -22.30
N PRO A 116 14.61 -6.16 -23.02
CA PRO A 116 14.43 -6.99 -24.20
C PRO A 116 13.82 -8.36 -23.86
N TYR A 117 13.35 -9.07 -24.89
CA TYR A 117 12.89 -10.44 -24.75
C TYR A 117 14.01 -11.34 -24.18
N GLY A 118 13.66 -12.19 -23.24
CA GLY A 118 14.59 -13.10 -22.56
C GLY A 118 15.29 -12.52 -21.34
N ASP A 119 15.20 -11.22 -21.12
CA ASP A 119 15.70 -10.58 -19.90
C ASP A 119 14.58 -10.52 -18.85
N GLN A 120 14.11 -11.72 -18.48
CA GLN A 120 13.08 -11.85 -17.45
C GLN A 120 13.68 -11.48 -16.09
N GLY A 121 13.31 -10.32 -15.60
CA GLY A 121 13.56 -9.92 -14.22
C GLY A 121 12.94 -10.89 -13.20
N SER A 122 13.10 -10.61 -11.93
CA SER A 122 12.44 -11.35 -10.85
C SER A 122 10.93 -11.45 -11.07
N MET A 123 10.30 -12.54 -10.63
CA MET A 123 8.83 -12.66 -10.59
C MET A 123 8.17 -11.50 -9.80
N ALA A 124 8.91 -10.90 -8.88
CA ALA A 124 8.52 -9.72 -8.14
C ALA A 124 8.59 -8.42 -8.95
N GLY A 125 9.13 -8.46 -10.17
CA GLY A 125 9.35 -7.31 -11.04
C GLY A 125 10.71 -6.64 -10.84
N SER A 126 11.01 -5.72 -11.75
CA SER A 126 12.21 -4.87 -11.73
C SER A 126 11.80 -3.41 -11.55
N ILE A 127 12.64 -2.63 -10.87
CA ILE A 127 12.39 -1.21 -10.67
C ILE A 127 13.10 -0.43 -11.79
N TYR A 128 12.31 0.39 -12.47
CA TYR A 128 12.77 1.33 -13.48
C TYR A 128 12.61 2.76 -12.98
N MET A 129 13.60 3.59 -13.30
CA MET A 129 13.55 5.03 -13.01
C MET A 129 13.23 5.78 -14.29
N ASP A 130 12.22 6.64 -14.26
CA ASP A 130 11.89 7.58 -15.31
C ASP A 130 11.92 9.00 -14.75
N GLY A 131 13.07 9.64 -14.86
CA GLY A 131 13.32 10.89 -14.16
C GLY A 131 13.29 10.70 -12.65
N GLU A 132 12.35 11.35 -11.97
CA GLU A 132 12.11 11.20 -10.52
C GLU A 132 11.07 10.12 -10.21
N GLU A 133 10.37 9.60 -11.21
CA GLU A 133 9.34 8.58 -11.02
C GLU A 133 9.94 7.18 -10.98
N GLN A 134 9.40 6.37 -10.06
CA GLN A 134 9.75 4.96 -9.92
C GLN A 134 8.63 4.10 -10.48
N HIS A 135 8.98 3.12 -11.31
CA HIS A 135 8.05 2.17 -11.88
C HIS A 135 8.46 0.75 -11.51
N LEU A 136 7.50 -0.04 -11.01
CA LEU A 136 7.66 -1.48 -10.87
C LEU A 136 7.18 -2.13 -12.17
N VAL A 137 8.07 -2.85 -12.85
CA VAL A 137 7.76 -3.51 -14.12
C VAL A 137 7.89 -5.02 -13.96
N LYS A 138 6.81 -5.74 -14.26
CA LYS A 138 6.78 -7.20 -14.35
C LYS A 138 6.74 -7.59 -15.81
N GLN A 139 7.56 -8.53 -16.22
CA GLN A 139 7.69 -9.01 -17.60
C GLN A 139 7.32 -10.48 -17.68
N ILE A 140 6.52 -10.83 -18.69
CA ILE A 140 6.19 -12.19 -19.08
C ILE A 140 6.50 -12.33 -20.57
N ASP A 141 7.46 -13.18 -20.89
CA ASP A 141 7.86 -13.45 -22.27
C ASP A 141 7.14 -14.68 -22.79
N PHE A 142 6.74 -14.63 -24.06
CA PHE A 142 6.05 -15.70 -24.75
C PHE A 142 6.33 -15.68 -26.26
N ARG A 143 5.76 -16.61 -27.01
CA ARG A 143 5.77 -16.58 -28.46
C ARG A 143 4.34 -16.50 -28.98
N PHE A 144 4.14 -15.63 -29.95
CA PHE A 144 2.88 -15.58 -30.70
C PHE A 144 2.70 -16.84 -31.58
N SER A 145 1.50 -17.04 -32.09
CA SER A 145 1.18 -18.18 -32.98
C SER A 145 2.01 -18.18 -34.27
N ASP A 146 2.51 -17.01 -34.69
CA ASP A 146 3.42 -16.84 -35.84
C ASP A 146 4.91 -17.07 -35.49
N ASP A 147 5.20 -17.60 -34.28
CA ASP A 147 6.55 -17.81 -33.72
C ASP A 147 7.33 -16.53 -33.42
N SER A 148 6.73 -15.36 -33.60
CA SER A 148 7.37 -14.10 -33.22
C SER A 148 7.50 -13.95 -31.71
N GLN A 149 8.54 -13.26 -31.26
CA GLN A 149 8.78 -12.99 -29.84
C GLN A 149 7.76 -11.97 -29.31
N GLY A 150 7.13 -12.30 -28.20
CA GLY A 150 6.19 -11.45 -27.48
C GLY A 150 6.61 -11.19 -26.05
N SER A 151 6.33 -10.01 -25.55
CA SER A 151 6.48 -9.68 -24.12
C SER A 151 5.29 -8.89 -23.63
N VAL A 152 4.73 -9.35 -22.52
CA VAL A 152 3.73 -8.58 -21.75
C VAL A 152 4.43 -7.89 -20.60
N PHE A 153 4.18 -6.61 -20.42
CA PHE A 153 4.66 -5.87 -19.26
C PHE A 153 3.46 -5.33 -18.47
N ILE A 154 3.53 -5.51 -17.17
CA ILE A 154 2.67 -4.82 -16.21
C ILE A 154 3.52 -3.72 -15.59
N VAL A 155 3.18 -2.48 -15.86
CA VAL A 155 3.90 -1.30 -15.38
C VAL A 155 3.07 -0.63 -14.30
N THR A 156 3.65 -0.48 -13.11
CA THR A 156 3.02 0.13 -11.94
C THR A 156 3.82 1.38 -11.54
N ASN A 157 3.17 2.52 -11.44
CA ASN A 157 3.81 3.71 -10.87
C ASN A 157 3.86 3.57 -9.33
N VAL A 158 5.08 3.53 -8.77
CA VAL A 158 5.32 3.39 -7.32
C VAL A 158 5.73 4.71 -6.67
N GLY A 159 5.80 5.81 -7.43
CA GLY A 159 6.19 7.13 -6.91
C GLY A 159 5.18 7.74 -5.95
N ASP A 160 3.91 7.39 -6.10
CA ASP A 160 2.84 7.87 -5.22
C ASP A 160 2.36 6.78 -4.26
N TYR A 161 2.05 7.20 -3.02
CA TYR A 161 1.38 6.31 -2.07
C TYR A 161 -0.03 6.00 -2.54
N VAL A 162 -0.42 4.74 -2.43
CA VAL A 162 -1.83 4.33 -2.58
C VAL A 162 -2.69 5.21 -1.66
N PRO A 163 -3.78 5.82 -2.16
CA PRO A 163 -4.62 6.72 -1.38
C PRO A 163 -5.09 6.12 -0.05
N GLU A 164 -5.36 4.81 -0.02
CA GLU A 164 -5.75 4.07 1.18
C GLU A 164 -4.64 4.05 2.24
N ILE A 165 -3.38 3.95 1.83
CA ILE A 165 -2.23 4.02 2.76
C ILE A 165 -2.11 5.44 3.31
N LYS A 166 -2.29 6.47 2.47
CA LYS A 166 -2.31 7.88 2.94
C LYS A 166 -3.44 8.10 3.96
N ALA A 167 -4.63 7.57 3.69
CA ALA A 167 -5.77 7.65 4.60
C ALA A 167 -5.48 6.93 5.92
N LEU A 168 -4.95 5.70 5.87
CA LEU A 168 -4.57 4.94 7.06
C LEU A 168 -3.55 5.70 7.93
N LEU A 169 -2.50 6.25 7.32
CA LEU A 169 -1.49 7.04 8.04
C LEU A 169 -2.12 8.27 8.70
N GLY A 170 -3.03 8.96 8.01
CA GLY A 170 -3.79 10.10 8.55
C GLY A 170 -4.66 9.71 9.75
N GLU A 171 -5.40 8.61 9.65
CA GLU A 171 -6.23 8.08 10.74
C GLU A 171 -5.40 7.64 11.95
N MET A 172 -4.26 6.98 11.73
CA MET A 172 -3.33 6.61 12.79
C MET A 172 -2.74 7.83 13.50
N LEU A 173 -2.39 8.88 12.77
CA LEU A 173 -1.90 10.13 13.34
C LEU A 173 -2.98 10.82 14.18
N LEU A 174 -4.21 10.91 13.67
CA LEU A 174 -5.36 11.47 14.42
C LEU A 174 -5.61 10.68 15.71
N LEU A 175 -5.64 9.36 15.63
CA LEU A 175 -5.80 8.48 16.78
C LEU A 175 -4.69 8.71 17.80
N GLY A 176 -3.43 8.82 17.35
CA GLY A 176 -2.27 9.14 18.20
C GLY A 176 -2.44 10.46 18.96
N VAL A 177 -2.89 11.51 18.29
CA VAL A 177 -3.15 12.83 18.90
C VAL A 177 -4.26 12.74 19.96
N LEU A 178 -5.37 12.04 19.66
CA LEU A 178 -6.47 11.85 20.61
C LEU A 178 -6.00 11.12 21.86
N ILE A 179 -5.21 10.10 21.71
CA ILE A 179 -4.64 9.30 22.78
C ILE A 179 -3.71 10.14 23.66
N ILE A 180 -2.76 10.88 23.09
CA ILE A 180 -1.84 11.75 23.83
C ILE A 180 -2.62 12.80 24.59
N SER A 181 -3.66 13.39 23.99
CA SER A 181 -4.53 14.37 24.64
C SER A 181 -5.28 13.77 25.81
N PHE A 182 -5.84 12.58 25.66
CA PHE A 182 -6.55 11.87 26.73
C PHE A 182 -5.62 11.50 27.89
N MET A 183 -4.42 10.98 27.57
CA MET A 183 -3.39 10.67 28.57
C MET A 183 -2.93 11.90 29.32
N GLY A 184 -2.71 13.00 28.61
CA GLY A 184 -2.36 14.30 29.21
C GLY A 184 -3.44 14.77 30.19
N GLY A 185 -4.71 14.68 29.80
CA GLY A 185 -5.85 15.01 30.67
C GLY A 185 -5.89 14.15 31.94
N LEU A 186 -5.70 12.83 31.81
CA LEU A 186 -5.65 11.91 32.96
C LEU A 186 -4.47 12.23 33.90
N LEU A 187 -3.30 12.53 33.37
CA LEU A 187 -2.12 12.91 34.15
C LEU A 187 -2.37 14.22 34.93
N ILE A 188 -2.92 15.24 34.29
CA ILE A 188 -3.26 16.51 34.91
C ILE A 188 -4.27 16.28 36.04
N MET A 189 -5.34 15.51 35.81
CA MET A 189 -6.36 15.17 36.80
C MET A 189 -5.75 14.41 37.98
N TRP A 190 -4.83 13.47 37.71
CA TRP A 190 -4.12 12.71 38.76
C TRP A 190 -3.22 13.62 39.62
N ILE A 191 -2.42 14.51 38.99
CA ILE A 191 -1.55 15.48 39.68
C ILE A 191 -2.41 16.41 40.54
N TYR A 192 -3.51 16.92 40.02
CA TYR A 192 -4.44 17.78 40.77
C TYR A 192 -4.99 17.06 42.00
N ARG A 193 -5.45 15.82 41.85
CA ARG A 193 -6.09 15.06 42.94
C ARG A 193 -5.08 14.54 43.96
N SER A 194 -3.85 14.18 43.53
CA SER A 194 -2.84 13.59 44.40
C SER A 194 -1.94 14.60 45.11
N LEU A 195 -1.62 15.72 44.45
CA LEU A 195 -0.66 16.70 44.94
C LEU A 195 -1.34 18.02 45.34
N LEU A 196 -2.10 18.64 44.47
CA LEU A 196 -2.63 19.98 44.68
C LEU A 196 -3.73 20.03 45.72
N ARG A 197 -4.66 19.06 45.69
CA ARG A 197 -5.78 19.01 46.65
C ARG A 197 -5.35 18.82 48.12
N PRO A 198 -4.42 17.93 48.48
CA PRO A 198 -3.90 17.84 49.84
C PRO A 198 -3.09 19.05 50.26
N LEU A 199 -2.32 19.68 49.34
CA LEU A 199 -1.57 20.93 49.65
C LEU A 199 -2.50 22.10 49.96
N HIS A 200 -3.59 22.28 49.21
CA HIS A 200 -4.63 23.27 49.51
C HIS A 200 -5.24 23.08 50.91
N LYS A 201 -5.57 21.85 51.28
CA LYS A 201 -6.10 21.50 52.58
C LYS A 201 -5.12 21.85 53.74
N LEU A 202 -3.82 21.56 53.52
CA LEU A 202 -2.79 21.91 54.52
C LEU A 202 -2.64 23.43 54.65
N GLN A 203 -2.71 24.17 53.54
CA GLN A 203 -2.60 25.62 53.54
C GLN A 203 -3.79 26.32 54.23
N GLU A 204 -5.00 25.76 54.04
CA GLU A 204 -6.21 26.22 54.76
C GLU A 204 -6.10 25.96 56.26
N ALA A 205 -5.66 24.75 56.66
CA ALA A 205 -5.47 24.40 58.06
C ALA A 205 -4.44 25.32 58.75
N THR A 206 -3.36 25.67 58.03
CA THR A 206 -2.33 26.58 58.60
C THR A 206 -2.80 28.03 58.74
N LYS A 207 -3.77 28.46 57.89
CA LYS A 207 -4.37 29.80 58.02
C LYS A 207 -5.35 29.90 59.18
N GLN A 208 -5.97 28.78 59.61
CA GLN A 208 -6.90 28.79 60.78
C GLN A 208 -6.18 28.82 62.14
N ILE A 209 -4.88 28.53 62.15
CA ILE A 209 -4.06 28.51 63.39
C ILE A 209 -3.38 29.87 63.67
N ARG A 210 -3.55 30.82 62.80
CA ARG A 210 -2.98 32.16 62.90
C ARG A 210 -4.05 33.23 63.15
#